data_06659344e8ef47990237313e84cd4692
#
_entry.id   06659344e8ef47990237313e84cd4692
#
_cell.length_a   1.000
_cell.length_b   1.000
_cell.length_c   1.000
_cell.angle_alpha   90.00
_cell.angle_beta   90.00
_cell.angle_gamma   90.00
#
_symmetry.space_group_name_H-M   'P 1'
#
loop_
_entity.id
_entity.type
_entity.pdbx_description
1 polymer ?
#
loop_
_entity_poly.entity_id
_entity_poly.type
_entity_poly.pdbx_seq_one_letter_code
_entity_poly.pdbx_strand_id
1 'polypeptide(L)'
;MILLDTNVISEQMRTEPSTRILAWFKNNRSERLFLSSITEAELLRGIAILPQGKLKLAKTKLLAEILQIHFVHRILPFESNAPNHYAEIYASRKFLGRPISTFDCMIASIAKANDCKLATRNVADFEHCGVELINPWAQL
;
A
#
# COMPACT_ATOMS: atom_id res chain seq x y z
N MET A 1 -4.23 13.35 -0.80
CA MET A 1 -4.55 11.92 -0.94
C MET A 1 -3.28 11.11 -0.83
N ILE A 2 -3.29 10.07 -0.01
CA ILE A 2 -2.14 9.20 0.23
C ILE A 2 -2.59 7.76 0.01
N LEU A 3 -1.93 7.05 -0.92
CA LEU A 3 -2.09 5.62 -1.11
C LEU A 3 -1.12 4.91 -0.16
N LEU A 4 -1.61 3.92 0.59
CA LEU A 4 -0.80 3.17 1.53
C LEU A 4 -0.32 1.88 0.89
N ASP A 5 1.00 1.64 0.91
CA ASP A 5 1.56 0.37 0.50
C ASP A 5 1.22 -0.73 1.52
N THR A 6 1.28 -1.96 1.08
CA THR A 6 0.90 -3.14 1.86
C THR A 6 1.60 -3.20 3.22
N ASN A 7 2.89 -2.88 3.28
CA ASN A 7 3.67 -2.93 4.52
C ASN A 7 3.19 -1.95 5.60
N VAL A 8 2.59 -0.83 5.20
CA VAL A 8 2.03 0.15 6.16
C VAL A 8 0.84 -0.43 6.91
N ILE A 9 -0.07 -1.09 6.20
CA ILE A 9 -1.23 -1.76 6.80
C ILE A 9 -0.82 -3.04 7.54
N SER A 10 0.08 -3.83 6.96
CA SER A 10 0.58 -5.05 7.63
C SER A 10 1.19 -4.72 8.99
N GLU A 11 1.94 -3.63 9.09
CA GLU A 11 2.52 -3.19 10.37
C GLU A 11 1.43 -2.81 11.37
N GLN A 12 0.40 -2.10 10.93
CA GLN A 12 -0.72 -1.72 11.79
C GLN A 12 -1.49 -2.94 12.31
N MET A 13 -1.50 -4.05 11.55
CA MET A 13 -2.18 -5.29 11.93
C MET A 13 -1.38 -6.18 12.89
N ARG A 14 -0.15 -5.83 13.21
CA ARG A 14 0.66 -6.61 14.16
C ARG A 14 0.10 -6.47 15.57
N THR A 15 0.36 -7.49 16.42
CA THR A 15 -0.02 -7.47 17.84
C THR A 15 0.58 -6.27 18.55
N GLU A 16 1.84 -5.94 18.23
CA GLU A 16 2.55 -4.77 18.75
C GLU A 16 3.05 -3.92 17.59
N PRO A 17 2.20 -3.03 17.02
CA PRO A 17 2.61 -2.17 15.93
C PRO A 17 3.73 -1.21 16.33
N SER A 18 4.55 -0.83 15.35
CA SER A 18 5.56 0.20 15.55
C SER A 18 4.94 1.50 16.09
N THR A 19 5.55 2.07 17.12
CA THR A 19 5.11 3.37 17.67
C THR A 19 5.18 4.49 16.64
N ARG A 20 6.12 4.41 15.70
CA ARG A 20 6.26 5.39 14.61
C ARG A 20 5.06 5.32 13.66
N ILE A 21 4.62 4.14 13.32
CA ILE A 21 3.44 3.94 12.46
C ILE A 21 2.19 4.47 13.15
N LEU A 22 1.98 4.16 14.41
CA LEU A 22 0.84 4.66 15.16
C LEU A 22 0.83 6.19 15.24
N ALA A 23 2.00 6.79 15.48
CA ALA A 23 2.16 8.24 15.50
C ALA A 23 1.90 8.85 14.12
N TRP A 24 2.38 8.22 13.05
CA TRP A 24 2.15 8.68 11.69
C TRP A 24 0.66 8.70 11.34
N PHE A 25 -0.07 7.63 11.63
CA PHE A 25 -1.53 7.60 11.43
C PHE A 25 -2.24 8.68 12.23
N LYS A 26 -1.83 8.88 13.48
CA LYS A 26 -2.39 9.93 14.34
C LYS A 26 -2.17 11.32 13.74
N ASN A 27 -0.97 11.58 13.23
CA ASN A 27 -0.60 12.89 12.68
C ASN A 27 -1.21 13.14 11.29
N ASN A 28 -1.67 12.11 10.61
CA ASN A 28 -2.26 12.21 9.28
C ASN A 28 -3.77 11.92 9.25
N ARG A 29 -4.47 12.11 10.37
CA ARG A 29 -5.92 11.87 10.47
C ARG A 29 -6.76 12.73 9.53
N SER A 30 -6.27 13.92 9.20
CA SER A 30 -6.94 14.83 8.27
C SER A 30 -6.70 14.46 6.81
N GLU A 31 -5.72 13.62 6.53
CA GLU A 31 -5.42 13.17 5.18
C GLU A 31 -6.42 12.10 4.71
N ARG A 32 -6.70 12.14 3.42
CA ARG A 32 -7.49 11.08 2.79
C ARG A 32 -6.59 9.91 2.45
N LEU A 33 -6.74 8.83 3.19
CA LEU A 33 -5.94 7.60 3.04
C LEU A 33 -6.69 6.58 2.19
N PHE A 34 -5.99 5.95 1.27
CA PHE A 34 -6.53 4.95 0.34
C PHE A 34 -5.66 3.70 0.33
N LEU A 35 -6.27 2.59 -0.06
CA LEU A 35 -5.58 1.35 -0.44
C LEU A 35 -5.77 1.10 -1.93
N SER A 36 -4.88 0.31 -2.52
CA SER A 36 -5.13 -0.25 -3.84
C SER A 36 -5.77 -1.62 -3.74
N SER A 37 -6.48 -2.05 -4.78
CA SER A 37 -6.96 -3.43 -4.89
C SER A 37 -5.80 -4.45 -4.89
N ILE A 38 -4.61 -4.03 -5.28
CA ILE A 38 -3.40 -4.86 -5.23
C ILE A 38 -3.00 -5.10 -3.77
N THR A 39 -2.96 -4.06 -2.95
CA THR A 39 -2.70 -4.17 -1.50
C THR A 39 -3.76 -5.03 -0.82
N GLU A 40 -5.03 -4.83 -1.16
CA GLU A 40 -6.11 -5.70 -0.67
C GLU A 40 -5.83 -7.17 -0.97
N ALA A 41 -5.46 -7.48 -2.22
CA ALA A 41 -5.14 -8.85 -2.64
C ALA A 41 -3.94 -9.42 -1.89
N GLU A 42 -2.88 -8.63 -1.69
CA GLU A 42 -1.70 -9.06 -0.96
C GLU A 42 -2.01 -9.36 0.51
N LEU A 43 -2.81 -8.52 1.16
CA LEU A 43 -3.22 -8.72 2.55
C LEU A 43 -4.11 -9.97 2.70
N LEU A 44 -5.07 -10.15 1.80
CA LEU A 44 -5.93 -11.33 1.78
C LEU A 44 -5.12 -12.62 1.53
N ARG A 45 -4.17 -12.58 0.60
CA ARG A 45 -3.28 -13.71 0.33
C ARG A 45 -2.45 -14.06 1.56
N GLY A 46 -1.88 -13.06 2.24
CA GLY A 46 -1.09 -13.29 3.44
C GLY A 46 -1.85 -14.01 4.53
N ILE A 47 -3.14 -13.70 4.70
CA ILE A 47 -4.01 -14.39 5.65
C ILE A 47 -4.39 -15.78 5.15
N ALA A 48 -4.72 -15.90 3.86
CA ALA A 48 -5.16 -17.17 3.28
C ALA A 48 -4.14 -18.30 3.44
N ILE A 49 -2.84 -17.98 3.40
CA ILE A 49 -1.76 -18.96 3.54
C ILE A 49 -1.38 -19.27 4.98
N LEU A 50 -1.97 -18.59 5.98
CA LEU A 50 -1.73 -18.90 7.38
C LEU A 50 -2.33 -20.27 7.74
N PRO A 51 -1.69 -21.02 8.66
CA PRO A 51 -2.29 -22.24 9.21
C PRO A 51 -3.62 -21.93 9.88
N GLN A 52 -4.57 -22.89 9.81
CA GLN A 52 -5.83 -22.78 10.54
C GLN A 52 -5.56 -22.64 12.05
N GLY A 53 -6.26 -21.71 12.70
CA GLY A 53 -6.10 -21.47 14.12
C GLY A 53 -6.51 -20.06 14.53
N LYS A 54 -6.18 -19.73 15.78
CA LYS A 54 -6.58 -18.46 16.41
C LYS A 54 -6.00 -17.23 15.71
N LEU A 55 -4.74 -17.29 15.27
CA LEU A 55 -4.08 -16.18 14.60
C LEU A 55 -4.77 -15.86 13.27
N LYS A 56 -5.06 -16.88 12.47
CA LYS A 56 -5.77 -16.70 11.19
C LYS A 56 -7.16 -16.10 11.40
N LEU A 57 -7.91 -16.59 12.38
CA LEU A 57 -9.23 -16.05 12.72
C LEU A 57 -9.14 -14.58 13.15
N ALA A 58 -8.20 -14.24 14.02
CA ALA A 58 -8.02 -12.88 14.51
C ALA A 58 -7.65 -11.93 13.38
N LYS A 59 -6.70 -12.31 12.50
CA LYS A 59 -6.27 -11.48 11.37
C LYS A 59 -7.36 -11.36 10.30
N THR A 60 -8.12 -12.41 10.05
CA THR A 60 -9.26 -12.37 9.12
C THR A 60 -10.29 -11.34 9.57
N LYS A 61 -10.63 -11.36 10.85
CA LYS A 61 -11.59 -10.43 11.45
C LYS A 61 -11.06 -8.99 11.41
N LEU A 62 -9.81 -8.79 11.78
CA LEU A 62 -9.18 -7.47 11.79
C LEU A 62 -9.11 -6.87 10.37
N LEU A 63 -8.72 -7.67 9.37
CA LEU A 63 -8.66 -7.19 7.99
C LEU A 63 -10.05 -6.84 7.46
N ALA A 64 -11.05 -7.66 7.74
CA ALA A 64 -12.43 -7.36 7.36
C ALA A 64 -12.90 -6.03 7.94
N GLU A 65 -12.58 -5.75 9.19
CA GLU A 65 -12.88 -4.47 9.84
C GLU A 65 -12.16 -3.30 9.15
N ILE A 66 -10.87 -3.44 8.88
CA ILE A 66 -10.09 -2.42 8.19
C ILE A 66 -10.71 -2.10 6.82
N LEU A 67 -10.98 -3.11 6.00
CA LEU A 67 -11.49 -2.93 4.65
C LEU A 67 -12.92 -2.38 4.61
N GLN A 68 -13.79 -2.86 5.50
CA GLN A 68 -15.22 -2.56 5.46
C GLN A 68 -15.60 -1.30 6.25
N ILE A 69 -14.80 -0.89 7.21
CA ILE A 69 -15.07 0.28 8.04
C ILE A 69 -14.14 1.43 7.72
N HIS A 70 -12.82 1.19 7.81
CA HIS A 70 -11.85 2.28 7.67
C HIS A 70 -11.58 2.69 6.23
N PHE A 71 -11.66 1.75 5.29
CA PHE A 71 -11.40 2.00 3.86
C PHE A 71 -12.61 1.77 2.96
N VAL A 72 -13.81 1.81 3.52
CA VAL A 72 -15.03 1.75 2.71
C VAL A 72 -15.00 2.87 1.67
N HIS A 73 -15.22 2.52 0.39
CA HIS A 73 -15.13 3.43 -0.76
C HIS A 73 -13.76 4.10 -0.95
N ARG A 74 -12.71 3.53 -0.35
CA ARG A 74 -11.34 4.06 -0.45
C ARG A 74 -10.34 3.02 -0.94
N ILE A 75 -10.81 2.03 -1.69
CA ILE A 75 -9.97 1.04 -2.35
C ILE A 75 -9.94 1.36 -3.84
N LEU A 76 -8.79 1.76 -4.35
CA LEU A 76 -8.60 2.19 -5.73
C LEU A 76 -8.23 0.99 -6.62
N PRO A 77 -8.99 0.73 -7.68
CA PRO A 77 -8.70 -0.37 -8.58
C PRO A 77 -7.62 -0.03 -9.61
N PHE A 78 -7.05 -1.08 -10.21
CA PHE A 78 -6.15 -0.95 -11.36
C PHE A 78 -6.98 -0.80 -12.63
N GLU A 79 -7.34 0.45 -12.95
CA GLU A 79 -8.22 0.78 -14.08
C GLU A 79 -7.93 2.17 -14.65
N SER A 80 -8.72 2.59 -15.62
CA SER A 80 -8.66 3.91 -16.24
C SER A 80 -7.26 4.18 -16.82
N ASN A 81 -6.52 5.15 -16.29
CA ASN A 81 -5.20 5.51 -16.78
C ASN A 81 -4.06 4.72 -16.15
N ALA A 82 -4.35 3.89 -15.15
CA ALA A 82 -3.32 3.10 -14.47
C ALA A 82 -2.55 2.15 -15.41
N PRO A 83 -3.18 1.43 -16.36
CA PRO A 83 -2.44 0.60 -17.30
C PRO A 83 -1.41 1.37 -18.14
N ASN A 84 -1.72 2.59 -18.56
CA ASN A 84 -0.79 3.43 -19.31
C ASN A 84 0.41 3.82 -18.44
N HIS A 85 0.18 4.25 -17.21
CA HIS A 85 1.24 4.55 -16.26
C HIS A 85 2.08 3.32 -15.93
N TYR A 86 1.45 2.16 -15.85
CA TYR A 86 2.16 0.90 -15.63
C TYR A 86 3.21 0.65 -16.71
N ALA A 87 2.82 0.76 -17.97
CA ALA A 87 3.73 0.53 -19.10
C ALA A 87 4.88 1.53 -19.09
N GLU A 88 4.61 2.81 -18.83
CA GLU A 88 5.62 3.86 -18.76
C GLU A 88 6.60 3.65 -17.61
N ILE A 89 6.10 3.38 -16.42
CA ILE A 89 6.93 3.15 -15.21
C ILE A 89 7.78 1.90 -15.39
N TYR A 90 7.18 0.82 -15.85
CA TYR A 90 7.89 -0.44 -16.06
C TYR A 90 9.06 -0.28 -17.04
N ALA A 91 8.79 0.33 -18.19
CA ALA A 91 9.81 0.56 -19.21
C ALA A 91 10.91 1.49 -18.71
N SER A 92 10.56 2.61 -18.10
CA SER A 92 11.50 3.57 -17.54
C SER A 92 12.44 2.94 -16.52
N ARG A 93 11.90 2.17 -15.58
CA ARG A 93 12.68 1.49 -14.55
C ARG A 93 13.60 0.41 -15.16
N LYS A 94 13.11 -0.33 -16.13
CA LYS A 94 13.92 -1.33 -16.84
C LYS A 94 15.12 -0.69 -17.57
N PHE A 95 14.89 0.41 -18.28
CA PHE A 95 15.95 1.12 -19.00
C PHE A 95 16.97 1.79 -18.07
N LEU A 96 16.55 2.15 -16.85
CA LEU A 96 17.48 2.64 -15.81
C LEU A 96 18.32 1.52 -15.16
N GLY A 97 18.06 0.25 -15.49
CA GLY A 97 18.73 -0.87 -14.85
C GLY A 97 18.21 -1.13 -13.43
N ARG A 98 17.03 -0.62 -13.08
CA ARG A 98 16.39 -0.75 -11.77
C ARG A 98 14.98 -1.33 -11.92
N PRO A 99 14.87 -2.62 -12.31
CA PRO A 99 13.57 -3.23 -12.57
C PRO A 99 12.67 -3.19 -11.33
N ILE A 100 11.38 -3.01 -11.56
CA ILE A 100 10.36 -2.98 -10.51
C ILE A 100 9.51 -4.24 -10.60
N SER A 101 9.07 -4.77 -9.45
CA SER A 101 8.15 -5.91 -9.44
C SER A 101 6.80 -5.53 -10.04
N THR A 102 6.09 -6.54 -10.55
CA THR A 102 4.76 -6.32 -11.15
C THR A 102 3.80 -5.66 -10.17
N PHE A 103 3.71 -6.14 -8.93
CA PHE A 103 2.78 -5.59 -7.95
C PHE A 103 3.17 -4.18 -7.53
N ASP A 104 4.44 -3.91 -7.28
CA ASP A 104 4.90 -2.55 -6.94
C ASP A 104 4.63 -1.59 -8.10
N CYS A 105 4.85 -2.01 -9.33
CA CYS A 105 4.56 -1.20 -10.51
C CYS A 105 3.05 -0.90 -10.63
N MET A 106 2.19 -1.87 -10.34
CA MET A 106 0.74 -1.66 -10.32
C MET A 106 0.32 -0.69 -9.22
N ILE A 107 0.89 -0.80 -8.02
CA ILE A 107 0.61 0.11 -6.91
C ILE A 107 1.05 1.53 -7.27
N ALA A 108 2.26 1.71 -7.77
CA ALA A 108 2.77 3.01 -8.22
C ALA A 108 1.89 3.62 -9.32
N SER A 109 1.42 2.79 -10.24
CA SER A 109 0.57 3.21 -11.35
C SER A 109 -0.80 3.69 -10.88
N ILE A 110 -1.39 3.02 -9.90
CA ILE A 110 -2.65 3.42 -9.28
C ILE A 110 -2.47 4.75 -8.55
N ALA A 111 -1.37 4.91 -7.80
CA ALA A 111 -1.06 6.17 -7.12
C ALA A 111 -0.96 7.32 -8.13
N LYS A 112 -0.21 7.12 -9.21
CA LYS A 112 -0.02 8.14 -10.24
C LYS A 112 -1.34 8.49 -10.96
N ALA A 113 -2.13 7.50 -11.30
CA ALA A 113 -3.42 7.69 -11.97
C ALA A 113 -4.43 8.49 -11.13
N ASN A 114 -4.28 8.49 -9.82
CA ASN A 114 -5.18 9.16 -8.89
C ASN A 114 -4.55 10.37 -8.17
N ASP A 115 -3.39 10.82 -8.62
CA ASP A 115 -2.64 11.92 -8.01
C ASP A 115 -2.40 11.74 -6.52
N CYS A 116 -2.15 10.51 -6.10
CA CYS A 116 -1.84 10.17 -4.72
C CYS A 116 -0.33 10.20 -4.48
N LYS A 117 0.06 10.66 -3.28
CA LYS A 117 1.36 10.31 -2.72
C LYS A 117 1.34 8.83 -2.32
N LEU A 118 2.48 8.19 -2.24
CA LEU A 118 2.59 6.80 -1.83
C LEU A 118 3.35 6.69 -0.52
N ALA A 119 2.70 6.15 0.51
CA ALA A 119 3.34 5.86 1.79
C ALA A 119 3.85 4.42 1.79
N THR A 120 5.15 4.25 1.98
CA THR A 120 5.82 2.95 1.98
C THR A 120 7.05 2.96 2.87
N ARG A 121 7.41 1.81 3.42
CA ARG A 121 8.69 1.60 4.08
C ARG A 121 9.82 1.43 3.05
N ASN A 122 9.51 0.84 1.90
CA ASN A 122 10.47 0.45 0.87
C ASN A 122 10.61 1.53 -0.21
N VAL A 123 11.01 2.73 0.20
CA VAL A 123 11.13 3.89 -0.69
C VAL A 123 11.99 3.59 -1.92
N ALA A 124 13.10 2.86 -1.75
CA ALA A 124 13.99 2.51 -2.86
C ALA A 124 13.29 1.70 -3.96
N ASP A 125 12.31 0.87 -3.61
CA ASP A 125 11.56 0.07 -4.59
C ASP A 125 10.66 0.91 -5.49
N PHE A 126 10.32 2.12 -5.05
CA PHE A 126 9.39 3.02 -5.75
C PHE A 126 10.07 4.28 -6.30
N GLU A 127 11.37 4.42 -6.18
CA GLU A 127 12.10 5.54 -6.78
C GLU A 127 11.94 5.56 -8.31
N HIS A 128 11.95 6.75 -8.88
CA HIS A 128 11.83 6.96 -10.33
C HIS A 128 10.48 6.50 -10.92
N CYS A 129 9.42 6.44 -10.12
CA CYS A 129 8.08 6.11 -10.58
C CYS A 129 7.21 7.35 -10.89
N GLY A 130 7.73 8.56 -10.63
CA GLY A 130 6.97 9.79 -10.84
C GLY A 130 5.88 10.01 -9.79
N VAL A 131 6.03 9.42 -8.60
CA VAL A 131 5.11 9.52 -7.47
C VAL A 131 5.87 10.06 -6.27
N GLU A 132 5.28 11.00 -5.55
CA GLU A 132 5.85 11.49 -4.29
C GLU A 132 5.79 10.39 -3.23
N LEU A 133 6.92 10.11 -2.59
CA LEU A 133 7.05 9.03 -1.63
C LEU A 133 7.11 9.58 -0.19
N ILE A 134 6.44 8.87 0.71
CA ILE A 134 6.44 9.14 2.15
C ILE A 134 6.89 7.88 2.86
N ASN A 135 7.88 8.00 3.76
CA ASN A 135 8.26 6.88 4.62
C ASN A 135 7.73 7.13 6.04
N PRO A 136 6.64 6.46 6.45
CA PRO A 136 6.06 6.66 7.77
C PRO A 136 7.00 6.30 8.94
N TRP A 137 8.00 5.46 8.70
CA TRP A 137 8.98 5.08 9.74
C TRP A 137 10.10 6.10 9.92
N ALA A 138 10.36 6.90 8.90
CA ALA A 138 11.42 7.91 8.94
C ALA A 138 10.94 9.28 9.46
N GLN A 139 9.64 9.54 9.45
CA GLN A 139 9.06 10.80 9.96
C GLN A 139 8.94 10.75 11.48
N LEU A 140 9.42 11.78 12.11
CA LEU A 140 9.37 11.98 13.57
C LEU A 140 8.14 12.81 13.97
#